data_61b47d3bb61a05a01f5ca07241fd1255
#
_entry.id   61b47d3bb61a05a01f5ca07241fd1255
#
_cell.length_a   1.000
_cell.length_b   1.000
_cell.length_c   1.000
_cell.angle_alpha   90.00
_cell.angle_beta   90.00
_cell.angle_gamma   90.00
#
_symmetry.space_group_name_H-M   'P 1'
#
loop_
_entity.id
_entity.type
_entity.pdbx_description
1 polymer ?
#
loop_
_entity_poly.entity_id
_entity_poly.type
_entity_poly.pdbx_seq_one_letter_code
_entity_poly.pdbx_strand_id
1 'polypeptide(L)'
;MKKAILIHGWGDKEEFYNPNRPTASNSHWFPWLSKQLMIRDIHTVAIEMPNSFYPEYDVWKKELERFELDEDTILIGHSCGGGFIVRYLSENNIKVGKVVLVAPWIGIFSKDDDQKNELFDKTFFEFDIDKNLVSKAAGITLFESTNDDDQKPGIEILKKSINDMKVITLENKGHFTLRGMGTEEFPELLEEAIK
;
A
#
# COMPACT_ATOMS: atom_id res chain seq x y z
N MET A 1 11.16 8.46 -17.82
CA MET A 1 9.98 9.29 -17.44
C MET A 1 9.44 8.71 -16.13
N LYS A 2 9.33 9.54 -15.10
CA LYS A 2 8.81 9.08 -13.81
C LYS A 2 7.41 8.48 -13.95
N LYS A 3 7.16 7.40 -13.27
CA LYS A 3 5.88 6.70 -13.24
C LYS A 3 5.51 6.33 -11.81
N ALA A 4 4.24 6.31 -11.50
CA ALA A 4 3.72 5.89 -10.20
C ALA A 4 2.73 4.74 -10.37
N ILE A 5 2.87 3.72 -9.55
CA ILE A 5 1.97 2.59 -9.46
C ILE A 5 1.36 2.59 -8.08
N LEU A 6 0.04 2.71 -8.03
CA LEU A 6 -0.74 2.75 -6.80
C LEU A 6 -1.43 1.39 -6.59
N ILE A 7 -1.29 0.82 -5.41
CA ILE A 7 -1.83 -0.49 -5.05
C ILE A 7 -2.72 -0.33 -3.82
N HIS A 8 -4.01 -0.62 -4.00
CA HIS A 8 -5.02 -0.53 -2.93
C HIS A 8 -4.92 -1.72 -1.95
N GLY A 9 -5.67 -1.64 -0.87
CA GLY A 9 -5.73 -2.67 0.15
C GLY A 9 -6.78 -3.75 -0.11
N TRP A 10 -7.02 -4.55 0.93
CA TRP A 10 -8.14 -5.47 1.00
C TRP A 10 -9.47 -4.74 0.90
N GLY A 11 -10.44 -5.37 0.21
CA GLY A 11 -11.78 -4.86 0.05
C GLY A 11 -12.84 -5.82 0.59
N ASP A 12 -13.98 -5.30 0.98
CA ASP A 12 -15.14 -6.11 1.35
C ASP A 12 -15.75 -6.80 0.13
N LYS A 13 -16.16 -8.06 0.26
CA LYS A 13 -16.72 -8.85 -0.83
C LYS A 13 -18.06 -8.30 -1.34
N GLU A 14 -18.90 -7.80 -0.45
CA GLU A 14 -20.20 -7.22 -0.83
C GLU A 14 -19.99 -5.90 -1.58
N GLU A 15 -19.03 -5.08 -1.14
CA GLU A 15 -18.66 -3.85 -1.86
C GLU A 15 -18.05 -4.16 -3.22
N PHE A 16 -17.19 -5.18 -3.34
CA PHE A 16 -16.57 -5.60 -4.59
C PHE A 16 -17.59 -5.95 -5.68
N TYR A 17 -18.67 -6.66 -5.33
CA TYR A 17 -19.73 -7.03 -6.27
C TYR A 17 -20.85 -6.00 -6.40
N ASN A 18 -20.80 -4.89 -5.66
CA ASN A 18 -21.84 -3.87 -5.71
C ASN A 18 -21.62 -2.89 -6.89
N PRO A 19 -22.47 -2.93 -7.94
CA PRO A 19 -22.28 -2.08 -9.12
C PRO A 19 -22.42 -0.56 -8.86
N ASN A 20 -22.91 -0.18 -7.66
CA ASN A 20 -23.05 1.23 -7.27
C ASN A 20 -21.87 1.74 -6.42
N ARG A 21 -20.86 0.90 -6.19
CA ARG A 21 -19.63 1.30 -5.50
C ARG A 21 -18.49 1.48 -6.50
N PRO A 22 -17.58 2.44 -6.29
CA PRO A 22 -16.38 2.53 -7.08
C PRO A 22 -15.50 1.29 -6.84
N THR A 23 -14.65 0.96 -7.80
CA THR A 23 -13.60 -0.03 -7.60
C THR A 23 -12.61 0.42 -6.54
N ALA A 24 -11.86 -0.50 -5.94
CA ALA A 24 -10.92 -0.17 -4.87
C ALA A 24 -9.81 0.79 -5.35
N SER A 25 -9.33 0.63 -6.59
CA SER A 25 -8.36 1.54 -7.22
C SER A 25 -8.92 2.94 -7.50
N ASN A 26 -10.24 3.10 -7.42
CA ASN A 26 -10.95 4.34 -7.70
C ASN A 26 -11.65 4.91 -6.46
N SER A 27 -11.21 4.48 -5.27
CA SER A 27 -11.75 4.86 -3.98
C SER A 27 -10.78 5.74 -3.19
N HIS A 28 -11.28 6.40 -2.14
CA HIS A 28 -10.49 7.20 -1.21
C HIS A 28 -9.71 8.31 -1.93
N TRP A 29 -8.42 8.41 -1.66
CA TRP A 29 -7.51 9.42 -2.23
C TRP A 29 -6.87 9.01 -3.57
N PHE A 30 -7.09 7.78 -4.04
CA PHE A 30 -6.46 7.26 -5.26
C PHE A 30 -6.75 8.09 -6.51
N PRO A 31 -8.02 8.45 -6.83
CA PRO A 31 -8.31 9.28 -8.00
C PRO A 31 -7.69 10.67 -7.91
N TRP A 32 -7.76 11.28 -6.72
CA TRP A 32 -7.17 12.60 -6.49
C TRP A 32 -5.65 12.56 -6.67
N LEU A 33 -4.95 11.63 -6.00
CA LEU A 33 -3.51 11.50 -6.11
C LEU A 33 -3.06 11.21 -7.54
N SER A 34 -3.75 10.28 -8.23
CA SER A 34 -3.46 9.96 -9.62
C SER A 34 -3.52 11.20 -10.50
N LYS A 35 -4.56 12.03 -10.34
CA LYS A 35 -4.69 13.29 -11.06
C LYS A 35 -3.57 14.26 -10.70
N GLN A 36 -3.23 14.39 -9.42
CA GLN A 36 -2.19 15.31 -8.96
C GLN A 36 -0.80 14.93 -9.49
N LEU A 37 -0.50 13.64 -9.59
CA LEU A 37 0.76 13.15 -10.15
C LEU A 37 0.81 13.35 -11.67
N MET A 38 -0.28 13.04 -12.39
CA MET A 38 -0.34 13.20 -13.85
C MET A 38 -0.15 14.65 -14.32
N ILE A 39 -0.72 15.63 -13.61
CA ILE A 39 -0.50 17.05 -13.96
C ILE A 39 0.92 17.55 -13.65
N ARG A 40 1.75 16.71 -13.02
CA ARG A 40 3.17 16.93 -12.75
C ARG A 40 4.07 16.05 -13.61
N ASP A 41 3.55 15.58 -14.73
CA ASP A 41 4.25 14.73 -15.71
C ASP A 41 4.76 13.40 -15.13
N ILE A 42 4.09 12.87 -14.08
CA ILE A 42 4.31 11.54 -13.53
C ILE A 42 3.20 10.63 -14.07
N HIS A 43 3.56 9.71 -14.98
CA HIS A 43 2.60 8.75 -15.52
C HIS A 43 2.10 7.82 -14.39
N THR A 44 0.79 7.84 -14.11
CA THR A 44 0.24 7.17 -12.93
C THR A 44 -0.79 6.11 -13.31
N VAL A 45 -0.65 4.93 -12.71
CA VAL A 45 -1.61 3.84 -12.81
C VAL A 45 -2.02 3.39 -11.40
N ALA A 46 -3.31 3.44 -11.11
CA ALA A 46 -3.88 2.77 -9.95
C ALA A 46 -4.38 1.39 -10.40
N ILE A 47 -3.72 0.34 -9.93
CA ILE A 47 -4.05 -1.03 -10.35
C ILE A 47 -5.28 -1.49 -9.56
N GLU A 48 -6.29 -2.03 -10.25
CA GLU A 48 -7.35 -2.81 -9.61
C GLU A 48 -6.82 -4.23 -9.37
N MET A 49 -6.48 -4.53 -8.12
CA MET A 49 -5.92 -5.82 -7.76
C MET A 49 -7.00 -6.90 -7.79
N PRO A 50 -6.75 -8.03 -8.47
CA PRO A 50 -7.74 -9.10 -8.61
C PRO A 50 -8.18 -9.66 -7.25
N ASN A 51 -9.47 -9.93 -7.11
CA ASN A 51 -10.06 -10.57 -5.93
C ASN A 51 -9.63 -9.94 -4.61
N SER A 52 -9.63 -8.61 -4.52
CA SER A 52 -9.14 -7.89 -3.35
C SER A 52 -9.82 -8.27 -2.02
N PHE A 53 -10.98 -8.91 -2.09
CA PHE A 53 -11.68 -9.46 -0.92
C PHE A 53 -11.12 -10.82 -0.44
N TYR A 54 -10.31 -11.47 -1.26
CA TYR A 54 -9.54 -12.68 -0.93
C TYR A 54 -8.21 -12.64 -1.69
N PRO A 55 -7.26 -11.80 -1.26
CA PRO A 55 -6.02 -11.59 -1.98
C PRO A 55 -5.13 -12.85 -1.96
N GLU A 56 -4.65 -13.23 -3.15
CA GLU A 56 -3.68 -14.29 -3.37
C GLU A 56 -2.36 -13.65 -3.86
N TYR A 57 -1.25 -13.92 -3.17
CA TYR A 57 0.02 -13.26 -3.46
C TYR A 57 0.50 -13.46 -4.91
N ASP A 58 0.46 -14.69 -5.41
CA ASP A 58 0.91 -14.99 -6.77
C ASP A 58 0.04 -14.34 -7.85
N VAL A 59 -1.25 -14.13 -7.56
CA VAL A 59 -2.17 -13.42 -8.45
C VAL A 59 -1.83 -11.94 -8.47
N TRP A 60 -1.64 -11.34 -7.32
CA TRP A 60 -1.26 -9.92 -7.21
C TRP A 60 0.13 -9.66 -7.78
N LYS A 61 1.08 -10.57 -7.54
CA LYS A 61 2.42 -10.51 -8.12
C LYS A 61 2.37 -10.48 -9.66
N LYS A 62 1.63 -11.40 -10.28
CA LYS A 62 1.46 -11.43 -11.74
C LYS A 62 0.81 -10.16 -12.28
N GLU A 63 -0.12 -9.56 -11.54
CA GLU A 63 -0.75 -8.30 -11.97
C GLU A 63 0.25 -7.14 -11.92
N LEU A 64 1.06 -7.03 -10.86
CA LEU A 64 2.12 -6.02 -10.79
C LEU A 64 3.20 -6.23 -11.86
N GLU A 65 3.58 -7.47 -12.15
CA GLU A 65 4.62 -7.84 -13.14
C GLU A 65 4.21 -7.52 -14.59
N ARG A 66 2.99 -7.08 -14.86
CA ARG A 66 2.58 -6.52 -16.15
C ARG A 66 3.19 -5.15 -16.40
N PHE A 67 3.73 -4.52 -15.37
CA PHE A 67 4.36 -3.21 -15.45
C PHE A 67 5.87 -3.36 -15.28
N GLU A 68 6.62 -2.66 -16.11
CA GLU A 68 8.06 -2.57 -15.95
C GLU A 68 8.40 -1.72 -14.71
N LEU A 69 9.13 -2.30 -13.76
CA LEU A 69 9.58 -1.61 -12.56
C LEU A 69 11.06 -1.27 -12.70
N ASP A 70 11.41 -0.01 -12.46
CA ASP A 70 12.76 0.54 -12.56
C ASP A 70 12.98 1.69 -11.57
N GLU A 71 14.14 2.32 -11.62
CA GLU A 71 14.52 3.43 -10.76
C GLU A 71 13.70 4.73 -10.99
N ASP A 72 12.90 4.81 -12.06
CA ASP A 72 11.91 5.88 -12.30
C ASP A 72 10.53 5.56 -11.67
N THR A 73 10.35 4.36 -11.11
CA THR A 73 9.06 3.90 -10.59
C THR A 73 8.85 4.30 -9.14
N ILE A 74 7.72 4.93 -8.85
CA ILE A 74 7.22 5.19 -7.50
C ILE A 74 6.16 4.15 -7.17
N LEU A 75 6.38 3.31 -6.16
CA LEU A 75 5.38 2.37 -5.65
C LEU A 75 4.66 2.97 -4.45
N ILE A 76 3.34 3.06 -4.51
CA ILE A 76 2.51 3.59 -3.42
C ILE A 76 1.49 2.52 -3.03
N GLY A 77 1.56 2.00 -1.82
CA GLY A 77 0.66 0.96 -1.34
C GLY A 77 -0.13 1.37 -0.12
N HIS A 78 -1.43 1.09 -0.13
CA HIS A 78 -2.33 1.31 1.00
C HIS A 78 -2.68 -0.02 1.67
N SER A 79 -2.64 -0.06 2.99
CA SER A 79 -3.10 -1.22 3.77
C SER A 79 -2.42 -2.52 3.30
N CYS A 80 -3.19 -3.54 2.91
CA CYS A 80 -2.71 -4.80 2.32
C CYS A 80 -1.80 -4.56 1.10
N GLY A 81 -2.07 -3.55 0.26
CA GLY A 81 -1.22 -3.17 -0.86
C GLY A 81 0.16 -2.69 -0.42
N GLY A 82 0.25 -2.03 0.73
CA GLY A 82 1.53 -1.66 1.35
C GLY A 82 2.31 -2.90 1.80
N GLY A 83 1.67 -3.83 2.47
CA GLY A 83 2.27 -5.11 2.88
C GLY A 83 2.71 -5.95 1.68
N PHE A 84 1.91 -5.97 0.62
CA PHE A 84 2.25 -6.63 -0.65
C PHE A 84 3.53 -6.06 -1.27
N ILE A 85 3.69 -4.73 -1.31
CA ILE A 85 4.92 -4.09 -1.81
C ILE A 85 6.13 -4.50 -0.97
N VAL A 86 6.00 -4.53 0.36
CA VAL A 86 7.10 -4.96 1.25
C VAL A 86 7.51 -6.39 0.94
N ARG A 87 6.54 -7.32 0.81
CA ARG A 87 6.81 -8.70 0.43
C ARG A 87 7.46 -8.79 -0.94
N TYR A 88 6.84 -8.16 -1.93
CA TYR A 88 7.32 -8.22 -3.31
C TYR A 88 8.78 -7.77 -3.44
N LEU A 89 9.12 -6.66 -2.82
CA LEU A 89 10.50 -6.16 -2.83
C LEU A 89 11.44 -7.02 -1.96
N SER A 90 10.94 -7.63 -0.88
CA SER A 90 11.76 -8.55 -0.06
C SER A 90 12.17 -9.79 -0.85
N GLU A 91 11.25 -10.37 -1.62
CA GLU A 91 11.48 -11.62 -2.36
C GLU A 91 12.12 -11.42 -3.74
N ASN A 92 12.14 -10.21 -4.28
CA ASN A 92 12.64 -9.94 -5.63
C ASN A 92 13.83 -8.97 -5.60
N ASN A 93 14.84 -9.23 -6.46
CA ASN A 93 15.99 -8.34 -6.60
C ASN A 93 15.72 -7.25 -7.64
N ILE A 94 14.78 -6.35 -7.31
CA ILE A 94 14.36 -5.24 -8.16
C ILE A 94 14.66 -3.93 -7.42
N LYS A 95 15.09 -2.91 -8.17
CA LYS A 95 15.25 -1.54 -7.67
C LYS A 95 14.16 -0.64 -8.24
N VAL A 96 13.59 0.20 -7.37
CA VAL A 96 12.60 1.21 -7.72
C VAL A 96 13.04 2.60 -7.26
N GLY A 97 12.43 3.64 -7.83
CA GLY A 97 12.77 5.02 -7.47
C GLY A 97 12.35 5.37 -6.04
N LYS A 98 11.14 5.02 -5.66
CA LYS A 98 10.61 5.34 -4.33
C LYS A 98 9.52 4.36 -3.90
N VAL A 99 9.40 4.18 -2.59
CA VAL A 99 8.30 3.42 -1.97
C VAL A 99 7.59 4.29 -0.95
N VAL A 100 6.26 4.35 -1.03
CA VAL A 100 5.41 5.01 -0.03
C VAL A 100 4.36 4.02 0.47
N LEU A 101 4.40 3.75 1.75
CA LEU A 101 3.52 2.82 2.44
C LEU A 101 2.51 3.61 3.28
N VAL A 102 1.23 3.50 2.97
CA VAL A 102 0.16 4.19 3.70
C VAL A 102 -0.59 3.18 4.56
N ALA A 103 -0.49 3.31 5.89
CA ALA A 103 -1.05 2.35 6.85
C ALA A 103 -0.83 0.89 6.43
N PRO A 104 0.42 0.46 6.15
CA PRO A 104 0.69 -0.86 5.59
C PRO A 104 0.27 -1.96 6.56
N TRP A 105 -0.44 -2.97 6.03
CA TRP A 105 -0.83 -4.16 6.78
C TRP A 105 -0.02 -5.38 6.32
N ILE A 106 0.59 -6.07 7.28
CA ILE A 106 1.46 -7.22 7.05
C ILE A 106 0.93 -8.52 7.68
N GLY A 107 -0.40 -8.66 7.77
CA GLY A 107 -1.03 -9.90 8.20
C GLY A 107 -1.01 -10.16 9.71
N ILE A 108 -0.77 -9.14 10.53
CA ILE A 108 -0.86 -9.26 11.97
C ILE A 108 -2.31 -9.05 12.40
N PHE A 109 -2.93 -10.11 12.85
CA PHE A 109 -4.29 -10.08 13.40
C PHE A 109 -4.24 -9.92 14.92
N SER A 110 -5.23 -9.27 15.49
CA SER A 110 -5.47 -9.36 16.93
C SER A 110 -5.87 -10.79 17.29
N LYS A 111 -5.57 -11.23 18.51
CA LYS A 111 -5.82 -12.62 18.96
C LYS A 111 -7.31 -13.04 18.92
N ASP A 112 -8.21 -12.07 18.80
CA ASP A 112 -9.67 -12.28 18.77
C ASP A 112 -10.25 -12.34 17.35
N ASP A 113 -9.41 -12.33 16.30
CA ASP A 113 -9.82 -12.20 14.90
C ASP A 113 -9.84 -13.53 14.13
N ASP A 114 -10.20 -14.65 14.79
CA ASP A 114 -10.31 -15.96 14.12
C ASP A 114 -11.23 -15.93 12.89
N GLN A 115 -12.23 -15.07 12.86
CA GLN A 115 -13.13 -14.89 11.70
C GLN A 115 -12.43 -14.22 10.50
N LYS A 116 -11.48 -13.32 10.74
CA LYS A 116 -10.71 -12.69 9.65
C LYS A 116 -9.69 -13.63 9.04
N ASN A 117 -9.24 -14.66 9.77
CA ASN A 117 -8.33 -15.68 9.27
C ASN A 117 -8.91 -16.52 8.12
N GLU A 118 -10.24 -16.57 7.96
CA GLU A 118 -10.91 -17.25 6.84
C GLU A 118 -11.04 -16.35 5.59
N LEU A 119 -10.84 -15.04 5.74
CA LEU A 119 -10.99 -14.05 4.67
C LEU A 119 -9.71 -13.83 3.86
N PHE A 120 -8.62 -14.47 4.25
CA PHE A 120 -7.31 -14.28 3.62
C PHE A 120 -6.64 -15.63 3.31
N ASP A 121 -5.94 -15.68 2.20
CA ASP A 121 -4.90 -16.67 2.02
C ASP A 121 -3.79 -16.38 3.04
N LYS A 122 -3.65 -17.25 4.06
CA LYS A 122 -2.64 -17.09 5.12
C LYS A 122 -1.23 -16.94 4.57
N THR A 123 -0.96 -17.55 3.43
CA THR A 123 0.35 -17.49 2.78
C THR A 123 0.67 -16.11 2.22
N PHE A 124 -0.32 -15.22 2.04
CA PHE A 124 -0.11 -13.88 1.51
C PHE A 124 0.90 -13.05 2.32
N PHE A 125 0.96 -13.26 3.64
CA PHE A 125 1.89 -12.56 4.54
C PHE A 125 2.95 -13.49 5.18
N GLU A 126 3.11 -14.72 4.68
CA GLU A 126 4.19 -15.63 5.09
C GLU A 126 5.46 -15.32 4.33
N PHE A 127 6.24 -14.34 4.80
CA PHE A 127 7.53 -13.97 4.21
C PHE A 127 8.46 -13.34 5.25
N ASP A 128 9.74 -13.37 4.95
CA ASP A 128 10.77 -12.65 5.71
C ASP A 128 10.99 -11.26 5.13
N ILE A 129 10.94 -10.22 5.96
CA ILE A 129 11.24 -8.86 5.54
C ILE A 129 12.74 -8.74 5.29
N ASP A 130 13.11 -8.37 4.07
CA ASP A 130 14.52 -8.12 3.71
C ASP A 130 15.06 -6.91 4.48
N LYS A 131 16.06 -7.14 5.33
CA LYS A 131 16.71 -6.07 6.12
C LYS A 131 17.38 -5.01 5.23
N ASN A 132 17.68 -5.35 3.98
CA ASN A 132 18.30 -4.46 3.00
C ASN A 132 17.26 -3.80 2.08
N LEU A 133 15.97 -3.85 2.43
CA LEU A 133 14.89 -3.31 1.60
C LEU A 133 15.14 -1.86 1.17
N VAL A 134 15.71 -1.03 2.07
CA VAL A 134 16.08 0.36 1.77
C VAL A 134 17.04 0.49 0.59
N SER A 135 17.93 -0.50 0.36
CA SER A 135 18.84 -0.49 -0.79
C SER A 135 18.14 -0.71 -2.14
N LYS A 136 16.89 -1.13 -2.11
CA LYS A 136 16.06 -1.40 -3.30
C LYS A 136 15.21 -0.21 -3.74
N ALA A 137 15.27 0.91 -2.99
CA ALA A 137 14.59 2.15 -3.36
C ALA A 137 15.46 3.37 -2.98
N ALA A 138 15.31 4.49 -3.69
CA ALA A 138 15.99 5.74 -3.29
C ALA A 138 15.44 6.31 -1.97
N GLY A 139 14.29 5.82 -1.50
CA GLY A 139 13.72 6.11 -0.20
C GLY A 139 12.46 5.29 0.05
N ILE A 140 12.24 4.96 1.33
CA ILE A 140 11.00 4.32 1.80
C ILE A 140 10.36 5.24 2.84
N THR A 141 9.11 5.60 2.62
CA THR A 141 8.32 6.42 3.56
C THR A 141 7.09 5.64 4.00
N LEU A 142 6.82 5.64 5.29
CA LEU A 142 5.63 5.04 5.89
C LEU A 142 4.76 6.15 6.50
N PHE A 143 3.49 6.18 6.14
CA PHE A 143 2.45 6.99 6.77
C PHE A 143 1.68 6.14 7.80
N GLU A 144 1.60 6.64 9.02
CA GLU A 144 0.77 6.09 10.09
C GLU A 144 -0.16 7.14 10.66
N SER A 145 -1.27 6.70 11.25
CA SER A 145 -2.22 7.57 11.94
C SER A 145 -2.26 7.28 13.44
N THR A 146 -2.42 8.33 14.23
CA THR A 146 -2.46 8.20 15.70
C THR A 146 -3.62 7.37 16.22
N ASN A 147 -4.70 7.24 15.44
CA ASN A 147 -5.93 6.54 15.79
C ASN A 147 -6.24 5.30 14.90
N ASP A 148 -5.22 4.71 14.27
CA ASP A 148 -5.32 3.44 13.53
C ASP A 148 -4.69 2.30 14.36
N ASP A 149 -5.34 1.92 15.46
CA ASP A 149 -4.78 0.98 16.44
C ASP A 149 -4.55 -0.42 15.86
N ASP A 150 -5.38 -0.85 14.92
CA ASP A 150 -5.30 -2.18 14.30
C ASP A 150 -4.00 -2.37 13.49
N GLN A 151 -3.43 -1.29 12.94
CA GLN A 151 -2.21 -1.35 12.14
C GLN A 151 -0.93 -1.23 12.97
N LYS A 152 -1.01 -0.71 14.19
CA LYS A 152 0.17 -0.43 15.05
C LYS A 152 1.11 -1.64 15.21
N PRO A 153 0.63 -2.87 15.49
CA PRO A 153 1.54 -4.01 15.65
C PRO A 153 2.38 -4.31 14.41
N GLY A 154 1.77 -4.28 13.23
CA GLY A 154 2.45 -4.50 11.96
C GLY A 154 3.43 -3.38 11.63
N ILE A 155 3.03 -2.13 11.86
CA ILE A 155 3.87 -0.94 11.66
C ILE A 155 5.11 -1.00 12.57
N GLU A 156 4.98 -1.39 13.83
CA GLU A 156 6.13 -1.53 14.74
C GLU A 156 7.12 -2.62 14.29
N ILE A 157 6.64 -3.68 13.67
CA ILE A 157 7.51 -4.71 13.06
C ILE A 157 8.26 -4.11 11.88
N LEU A 158 7.58 -3.38 10.99
CA LEU A 158 8.21 -2.72 9.84
C LEU A 158 9.28 -1.71 10.27
N LYS A 159 9.00 -0.87 11.28
CA LYS A 159 9.96 0.09 11.86
C LYS A 159 11.22 -0.58 12.39
N LYS A 160 11.08 -1.76 13.00
CA LYS A 160 12.22 -2.54 13.53
C LYS A 160 12.99 -3.29 12.46
N SER A 161 12.33 -3.68 11.38
CA SER A 161 12.90 -4.51 10.33
C SER A 161 13.56 -3.70 9.22
N ILE A 162 13.03 -2.51 8.92
CA ILE A 162 13.50 -1.64 7.83
C ILE A 162 14.18 -0.42 8.44
N ASN A 163 15.52 -0.47 8.52
CA ASN A 163 16.31 0.66 8.99
C ASN A 163 16.23 1.83 8.01
N ASP A 164 16.36 3.06 8.51
CA ASP A 164 16.37 4.30 7.72
C ASP A 164 15.07 4.57 6.92
N MET A 165 14.00 3.86 7.23
CA MET A 165 12.66 4.17 6.72
C MET A 165 12.15 5.46 7.36
N LYS A 166 11.73 6.42 6.52
CA LYS A 166 11.09 7.64 7.01
C LYS A 166 9.68 7.33 7.50
N VAL A 167 9.32 7.79 8.70
CA VAL A 167 7.96 7.66 9.25
C VAL A 167 7.31 9.02 9.34
N ILE A 168 6.08 9.14 8.85
CA ILE A 168 5.23 10.33 8.94
C ILE A 168 3.97 9.95 9.70
N THR A 169 3.84 10.47 10.91
CA THR A 169 2.65 10.27 11.75
C THR A 169 1.69 11.43 11.56
N LEU A 170 0.44 11.12 11.18
CA LEU A 170 -0.63 12.11 11.04
C LEU A 170 -1.71 11.91 12.10
N GLU A 171 -2.25 13.03 12.58
CA GLU A 171 -3.25 13.03 13.62
C GLU A 171 -4.65 12.67 13.09
N ASN A 172 -5.30 11.68 13.71
CA ASN A 172 -6.72 11.36 13.52
C ASN A 172 -7.14 11.12 12.06
N LYS A 173 -6.30 10.45 11.27
CA LYS A 173 -6.61 10.10 9.87
C LYS A 173 -7.27 8.71 9.72
N GLY A 174 -7.47 7.99 10.83
CA GLY A 174 -7.95 6.61 10.80
C GLY A 174 -7.06 5.74 9.91
N HIS A 175 -7.68 4.83 9.17
CA HIS A 175 -6.97 3.97 8.19
C HIS A 175 -6.75 4.66 6.82
N PHE A 176 -6.65 5.99 6.79
CA PHE A 176 -6.51 6.81 5.57
C PHE A 176 -7.59 6.54 4.50
N THR A 177 -8.74 6.06 4.91
CA THR A 177 -9.92 5.96 4.04
C THR A 177 -10.63 7.30 3.94
N LEU A 178 -11.49 7.46 2.94
CA LEU A 178 -12.35 8.66 2.83
C LEU A 178 -13.12 8.93 4.13
N ARG A 179 -13.62 7.86 4.78
CA ARG A 179 -14.32 7.97 6.07
C ARG A 179 -13.40 8.47 7.19
N GLY A 180 -12.16 7.99 7.26
CA GLY A 180 -11.19 8.38 8.30
C GLY A 180 -10.64 9.78 8.08
N MET A 181 -10.39 10.15 6.83
CA MET A 181 -9.81 11.43 6.47
C MET A 181 -10.84 12.56 6.32
N GLY A 182 -12.09 12.24 5.98
CA GLY A 182 -13.15 13.20 5.67
C GLY A 182 -12.96 13.93 4.32
N THR A 183 -11.95 13.55 3.55
CA THR A 183 -11.60 14.14 2.25
C THR A 183 -10.89 13.11 1.37
N GLU A 184 -10.98 13.29 0.06
CA GLU A 184 -10.18 12.54 -0.92
C GLU A 184 -8.79 13.16 -1.15
N GLU A 185 -8.57 14.38 -0.68
CA GLU A 185 -7.28 15.04 -0.81
C GLU A 185 -6.27 14.53 0.22
N PHE A 186 -5.04 14.26 -0.24
CA PHE A 186 -3.94 13.82 0.62
C PHE A 186 -2.65 14.57 0.23
N PRO A 187 -2.55 15.88 0.57
CA PRO A 187 -1.42 16.72 0.20
C PRO A 187 -0.08 16.21 0.72
N GLU A 188 -0.02 15.70 1.94
CA GLU A 188 1.21 15.20 2.55
C GLU A 188 1.77 13.99 1.79
N LEU A 189 0.87 13.10 1.31
CA LEU A 189 1.26 11.96 0.47
C LEU A 189 1.78 12.44 -0.89
N LEU A 190 1.11 13.41 -1.51
CA LEU A 190 1.56 14.00 -2.78
C LEU A 190 2.95 14.64 -2.62
N GLU A 191 3.14 15.48 -1.60
CA GLU A 191 4.44 16.10 -1.33
C GLU A 191 5.55 15.08 -1.16
N GLU A 192 5.25 13.97 -0.47
CA GLU A 192 6.22 12.92 -0.27
C GLU A 192 6.49 12.13 -1.54
N ALA A 193 5.48 11.85 -2.35
CA ALA A 193 5.64 11.09 -3.60
C ALA A 193 6.49 11.81 -4.65
N ILE A 194 6.46 13.16 -4.69
CA ILE A 194 7.16 13.95 -5.72
C ILE A 194 8.59 14.36 -5.35
N LYS A 195 9.03 14.16 -4.09
CA LYS A 195 10.43 14.39 -3.66
C LYS A 195 11.37 13.35 -4.26
#